data_e7e4e74d02f87300e310d009f9323222
#
_entry.id   e7e4e74d02f87300e310d009f9323222
#
_cell.length_a   1.000
_cell.length_b   1.000
_cell.length_c   1.000
_cell.angle_alpha   90.00
_cell.angle_beta   90.00
_cell.angle_gamma   90.00
#
_symmetry.space_group_name_H-M   'P 1'
#
loop_
_entity.id
_entity.type
_entity.pdbx_description
1 polymer ?
#
loop_
_entity_poly.entity_id
_entity_poly.type
_entity_poly.pdbx_seq_one_letter_code
_entity_poly.pdbx_strand_id
1 'polypeptide(L)'
;MTKNVPHIQADLMNQIAVGDKAALEQLYRVLSPRLYGIILRMVRRRDWAEEILHDTFIHIWQSANYYDDKRSEPHIWLSHIARNRAIDFLRKHENRSCSVDEISEAEAGFQTLLPADASHAEARRLQHCMAHLPSEQRQSISLAYYRGLSQSEIALSMSQPEGTVKSWIRRALTHLRECIGL
;
A
#
# COMPACT_ATOMS: atom_id res chain seq x y z
N MET A 1 -20.46 14.41 -9.92
CA MET A 1 -19.41 15.44 -10.13
C MET A 1 -18.04 14.96 -9.58
N THR A 2 -17.59 13.75 -9.97
CA THR A 2 -16.39 13.10 -9.37
C THR A 2 -15.28 12.78 -10.38
N LYS A 3 -15.33 13.36 -11.58
CA LYS A 3 -14.33 13.10 -12.65
C LYS A 3 -13.07 13.97 -12.62
N ASN A 4 -12.87 14.83 -11.62
CA ASN A 4 -11.79 15.84 -11.65
C ASN A 4 -10.68 15.66 -10.59
N VAL A 5 -10.77 14.68 -9.70
CA VAL A 5 -9.80 14.52 -8.61
C VAL A 5 -8.40 14.07 -9.09
N PRO A 6 -8.26 13.13 -10.04
CA PRO A 6 -6.94 12.69 -10.52
C PRO A 6 -6.17 13.81 -11.22
N HIS A 7 -6.83 14.64 -12.04
CA HIS A 7 -6.19 15.74 -12.76
C HIS A 7 -5.67 16.83 -11.81
N ILE A 8 -6.47 17.18 -10.79
CA ILE A 8 -6.06 18.16 -9.76
C ILE A 8 -4.81 17.68 -9.02
N GLN A 9 -4.73 16.40 -8.72
CA GLN A 9 -3.56 15.83 -8.02
C GLN A 9 -2.31 15.81 -8.92
N ALA A 10 -2.45 15.55 -10.23
CA ALA A 10 -1.34 15.60 -11.18
C ALA A 10 -0.80 17.03 -11.34
N ASP A 11 -1.68 18.03 -11.42
CA ASP A 11 -1.31 19.43 -11.47
C ASP A 11 -0.56 19.86 -10.20
N LEU A 12 -1.03 19.42 -9.02
CA LEU A 12 -0.32 19.67 -7.75
C LEU A 12 1.06 19.03 -7.73
N MET A 13 1.21 17.81 -8.25
CA MET A 13 2.52 17.15 -8.34
C MET A 13 3.51 17.93 -9.21
N ASN A 14 3.05 18.46 -10.35
CA ASN A 14 3.86 19.30 -11.22
C ASN A 14 4.29 20.61 -10.53
N GLN A 15 3.39 21.25 -9.78
CA GLN A 15 3.70 22.46 -9.01
C GLN A 15 4.69 22.17 -7.88
N ILE A 16 4.53 21.05 -7.17
CA ILE A 16 5.48 20.62 -6.13
C ILE A 16 6.86 20.35 -6.72
N ALA A 17 6.94 19.78 -7.91
CA ALA A 17 8.21 19.50 -8.60
C ALA A 17 9.01 20.77 -8.90
N VAL A 18 8.36 21.91 -9.08
CA VAL A 18 9.02 23.22 -9.26
C VAL A 18 9.15 24.02 -7.95
N GLY A 19 8.84 23.40 -6.80
CA GLY A 19 9.08 23.96 -5.48
C GLY A 19 7.93 24.79 -4.90
N ASP A 20 6.69 24.60 -5.38
CA ASP A 20 5.52 25.30 -4.83
C ASP A 20 5.07 24.66 -3.51
N LYS A 21 5.30 25.37 -2.40
CA LYS A 21 4.93 24.96 -1.05
C LYS A 21 3.39 24.98 -0.83
N ALA A 22 2.67 25.88 -1.49
CA ALA A 22 1.22 25.96 -1.36
C ALA A 22 0.55 24.73 -2.01
N ALA A 23 1.10 24.25 -3.12
CA ALA A 23 0.67 22.99 -3.75
C ALA A 23 0.90 21.78 -2.84
N LEU A 24 2.04 21.71 -2.13
CA LEU A 24 2.30 20.68 -1.15
C LEU A 24 1.31 20.72 0.03
N GLU A 25 1.01 21.91 0.55
CA GLU A 25 0.03 22.06 1.62
C GLU A 25 -1.37 21.62 1.17
N GLN A 26 -1.76 21.94 -0.05
CA GLN A 26 -3.03 21.48 -0.61
C GLN A 26 -3.07 19.97 -0.79
N LEU A 27 -2.00 19.36 -1.29
CA LEU A 27 -1.86 17.92 -1.43
C LEU A 27 -1.93 17.24 -0.06
N TYR A 28 -1.28 17.80 0.96
CA TYR A 28 -1.33 17.32 2.33
C TYR A 28 -2.76 17.28 2.87
N ARG A 29 -3.52 18.38 2.73
CA ARG A 29 -4.91 18.46 3.21
C ARG A 29 -5.81 17.40 2.57
N VAL A 30 -5.60 17.10 1.30
CA VAL A 30 -6.44 16.17 0.55
C VAL A 30 -6.06 14.70 0.82
N LEU A 31 -4.75 14.39 0.90
CA LEU A 31 -4.29 13.00 0.90
C LEU A 31 -3.82 12.49 2.27
N SER A 32 -3.54 13.36 3.25
CA SER A 32 -3.07 12.91 4.56
C SER A 32 -4.01 11.91 5.25
N PRO A 33 -5.35 12.04 5.24
CA PRO A 33 -6.21 11.05 5.88
C PRO A 33 -6.09 9.66 5.24
N ARG A 34 -5.95 9.62 3.92
CA ARG A 34 -5.79 8.36 3.17
C ARG A 34 -4.44 7.71 3.44
N LEU A 35 -3.34 8.46 3.30
CA LEU A 35 -1.98 7.95 3.52
C LEU A 35 -1.80 7.54 4.99
N TYR A 36 -2.32 8.33 5.93
CA TYR A 36 -2.34 7.97 7.35
C TYR A 36 -3.05 6.64 7.59
N GLY A 37 -4.21 6.44 6.97
CA GLY A 37 -4.96 5.18 7.08
C GLY A 37 -4.18 3.97 6.55
N ILE A 38 -3.40 4.12 5.46
CA ILE A 38 -2.54 3.08 4.92
C ILE A 38 -1.42 2.76 5.93
N ILE A 39 -0.73 3.78 6.42
CA ILE A 39 0.40 3.64 7.35
C ILE A 39 -0.08 3.03 8.67
N LEU A 40 -1.13 3.57 9.27
CA LEU A 40 -1.65 3.11 10.57
C LEU A 40 -2.03 1.62 10.56
N ARG A 41 -2.60 1.14 9.46
CA ARG A 41 -2.91 -0.28 9.29
C ARG A 41 -1.67 -1.17 9.30
N MET A 42 -0.55 -0.67 8.79
CA MET A 42 0.72 -1.41 8.76
C MET A 42 1.44 -1.40 10.10
N VAL A 43 1.54 -0.22 10.73
CA VAL A 43 2.34 -0.06 11.96
C VAL A 43 1.53 -0.25 13.24
N ARG A 44 0.19 -0.15 13.20
CA ARG A 44 -0.75 -0.34 14.32
C ARG A 44 -0.53 0.56 15.53
N ARG A 45 0.31 1.58 15.39
CA ARG A 45 0.63 2.57 16.41
C ARG A 45 0.45 3.97 15.85
N ARG A 46 -0.28 4.82 16.58
CA ARG A 46 -0.59 6.18 16.12
C ARG A 46 0.63 7.09 16.07
N ASP A 47 1.47 7.04 17.10
CA ASP A 47 2.71 7.80 17.18
C ASP A 47 3.64 7.49 15.98
N TRP A 48 3.83 6.22 15.65
CA TRP A 48 4.60 5.81 14.48
C TRP A 48 3.93 6.21 13.16
N ALA A 49 2.61 6.13 13.09
CA ALA A 49 1.90 6.50 11.87
C ALA A 49 2.00 8.00 11.57
N GLU A 50 1.99 8.85 12.59
CA GLU A 50 2.18 10.30 12.47
C GLU A 50 3.60 10.65 12.01
N GLU A 51 4.61 10.03 12.61
CA GLU A 51 6.02 10.20 12.23
C GLU A 51 6.25 9.80 10.77
N ILE A 52 5.78 8.60 10.38
CA ILE A 52 5.94 8.09 9.02
C ILE A 52 5.16 8.94 8.00
N LEU A 53 3.99 9.45 8.36
CA LEU A 53 3.24 10.35 7.49
C LEU A 53 4.02 11.63 7.22
N HIS A 54 4.62 12.21 8.25
CA HIS A 54 5.46 13.40 8.10
C HIS A 54 6.65 13.14 7.17
N ASP A 55 7.40 12.06 7.41
CA ASP A 55 8.51 11.63 6.56
C ASP A 55 8.08 11.33 5.12
N THR A 56 6.87 10.80 4.94
CA THR A 56 6.29 10.55 3.63
C THR A 56 6.14 11.85 2.85
N PHE A 57 5.61 12.91 3.44
CA PHE A 57 5.44 14.20 2.75
C PHE A 57 6.77 14.92 2.50
N ILE A 58 7.76 14.77 3.39
CA ILE A 58 9.12 15.25 3.12
C ILE A 58 9.69 14.53 1.89
N HIS A 59 9.51 13.21 1.80
CA HIS A 59 9.99 12.46 0.65
C HIS A 59 9.24 12.81 -0.64
N ILE A 60 7.94 13.03 -0.58
CA ILE A 60 7.13 13.49 -1.72
C ILE A 60 7.70 14.82 -2.23
N TRP A 61 7.97 15.78 -1.34
CA TRP A 61 8.59 17.04 -1.69
C TRP A 61 9.94 16.89 -2.44
N GLN A 62 10.78 15.99 -1.95
CA GLN A 62 12.10 15.74 -2.52
C GLN A 62 12.07 14.96 -3.84
N SER A 63 11.03 14.15 -4.07
CA SER A 63 10.95 13.23 -5.20
C SER A 63 9.85 13.56 -6.22
N ALA A 64 9.13 14.67 -6.07
CA ALA A 64 8.05 15.06 -6.95
C ALA A 64 8.47 15.16 -8.42
N ASN A 65 9.71 15.56 -8.71
CA ASN A 65 10.30 15.62 -10.04
C ASN A 65 10.49 14.26 -10.73
N TYR A 66 10.42 13.15 -9.99
CA TYR A 66 10.48 11.78 -10.54
C TYR A 66 9.08 11.20 -10.82
N TYR A 67 8.02 11.93 -10.46
CA TYR A 67 6.67 11.51 -10.78
C TYR A 67 6.43 11.61 -12.30
N ASP A 68 5.85 10.54 -12.86
CA ASP A 68 5.50 10.44 -14.28
C ASP A 68 4.02 10.04 -14.39
N ASP A 69 3.18 10.96 -14.85
CA ASP A 69 1.73 10.79 -15.01
C ASP A 69 1.35 9.71 -16.03
N LYS A 70 2.27 9.38 -16.95
CA LYS A 70 2.08 8.29 -17.94
C LYS A 70 2.24 6.91 -17.34
N ARG A 71 2.91 6.78 -16.18
CA ARG A 71 3.18 5.51 -15.53
C ARG A 71 2.14 5.13 -14.49
N SER A 72 1.65 6.09 -13.73
CA SER A 72 0.66 5.84 -12.68
C SER A 72 -0.10 7.10 -12.30
N GLU A 73 -1.31 6.93 -11.80
CA GLU A 73 -2.05 8.03 -11.19
C GLU A 73 -1.37 8.51 -9.89
N PRO A 74 -1.47 9.82 -9.55
CA PRO A 74 -0.78 10.40 -8.39
C PRO A 74 -1.07 9.66 -7.08
N HIS A 75 -2.33 9.34 -6.83
CA HIS A 75 -2.73 8.67 -5.59
C HIS A 75 -2.13 7.26 -5.46
N ILE A 76 -1.88 6.56 -6.55
CA ILE A 76 -1.23 5.24 -6.55
C ILE A 76 0.25 5.41 -6.19
N TRP A 77 0.95 6.32 -6.87
CA TRP A 77 2.36 6.60 -6.63
C TRP A 77 2.61 7.05 -5.18
N LEU A 78 1.78 7.97 -4.67
CA LEU A 78 1.86 8.46 -3.29
C LEU A 78 1.57 7.37 -2.26
N SER A 79 0.61 6.48 -2.54
CA SER A 79 0.33 5.32 -1.69
C SER A 79 1.50 4.33 -1.63
N HIS A 80 2.23 4.15 -2.74
CA HIS A 80 3.45 3.35 -2.77
C HIS A 80 4.56 3.96 -1.91
N ILE A 81 4.75 5.28 -1.97
CA ILE A 81 5.74 5.97 -1.12
C ILE A 81 5.39 5.76 0.35
N ALA A 82 4.15 6.03 0.75
CA ALA A 82 3.70 5.88 2.14
C ALA A 82 3.91 4.44 2.65
N ARG A 83 3.55 3.46 1.82
CA ARG A 83 3.73 2.04 2.14
C ARG A 83 5.21 1.67 2.30
N ASN A 84 6.07 2.09 1.38
CA ASN A 84 7.49 1.80 1.45
C ASN A 84 8.13 2.43 2.71
N ARG A 85 7.76 3.67 3.06
CA ARG A 85 8.20 4.31 4.29
C ARG A 85 7.78 3.54 5.54
N ALA A 86 6.54 3.04 5.58
CA ALA A 86 6.08 2.21 6.67
C ALA A 86 6.86 0.89 6.77
N ILE A 87 7.16 0.24 5.65
CA ILE A 87 7.98 -0.99 5.61
C ILE A 87 9.39 -0.70 6.14
N ASP A 88 10.04 0.37 5.66
CA ASP A 88 11.39 0.73 6.07
C ASP A 88 11.45 1.05 7.56
N PHE A 89 10.44 1.75 8.08
CA PHE A 89 10.30 2.04 9.50
C PHE A 89 10.18 0.76 10.33
N LEU A 90 9.27 -0.13 9.95
CA LEU A 90 9.08 -1.41 10.64
C LEU A 90 10.35 -2.27 10.62
N ARG A 91 11.09 -2.27 9.51
CA ARG A 91 12.36 -3.00 9.41
C ARG A 91 13.43 -2.49 10.36
N LYS A 92 13.41 -1.20 10.69
CA LYS A 92 14.36 -0.59 11.64
C LYS A 92 13.98 -0.82 13.10
N HIS A 93 12.68 -0.87 13.42
CA HIS A 93 12.18 -0.80 14.79
C HIS A 93 11.61 -2.13 15.31
N GLU A 94 11.30 -3.07 14.45
CA GLU A 94 10.84 -4.39 14.85
C GLU A 94 11.89 -5.44 14.51
N ASN A 95 12.30 -6.24 15.53
CA ASN A 95 13.00 -7.51 15.31
C ASN A 95 11.96 -8.49 14.74
N ARG A 96 11.87 -8.59 13.43
CA ARG A 96 10.81 -9.32 12.72
C ARG A 96 10.96 -10.83 12.83
N SER A 97 10.47 -11.39 13.91
CA SER A 97 10.00 -12.78 13.92
C SER A 97 8.47 -12.78 13.69
N CYS A 98 8.02 -13.25 12.54
CA CYS A 98 6.59 -13.38 12.25
C CYS A 98 6.02 -14.54 13.06
N SER A 99 5.14 -14.27 14.02
CA SER A 99 4.41 -15.30 14.75
C SER A 99 3.19 -15.77 13.94
N VAL A 100 2.73 -17.02 14.20
CA VAL A 100 1.54 -17.60 13.54
C VAL A 100 0.28 -16.76 13.80
N ASP A 101 0.18 -16.10 14.96
CA ASP A 101 -0.93 -15.22 15.32
C ASP A 101 -1.01 -13.98 14.40
N GLU A 102 0.14 -13.47 13.92
CA GLU A 102 0.20 -12.34 12.99
C GLU A 102 -0.33 -12.68 11.59
N ILE A 103 -0.31 -13.95 11.21
CA ILE A 103 -0.83 -14.43 9.92
C ILE A 103 -2.36 -14.34 9.90
N SER A 104 -3.02 -14.80 10.98
CA SER A 104 -4.48 -14.72 11.14
C SER A 104 -4.98 -13.28 11.14
N GLU A 105 -4.23 -12.38 11.78
CA GLU A 105 -4.55 -10.94 11.78
C GLU A 105 -4.32 -10.24 10.44
N ALA A 106 -3.34 -10.68 9.64
CA ALA A 106 -3.13 -10.16 8.28
C ALA A 106 -4.31 -10.51 7.37
N GLU A 107 -4.92 -11.69 7.53
CA GLU A 107 -6.13 -12.08 6.82
C GLU A 107 -7.37 -11.27 7.27
N ALA A 108 -7.52 -11.03 8.57
CA ALA A 108 -8.59 -10.19 9.11
C ALA A 108 -8.43 -8.72 8.69
N GLY A 109 -7.20 -8.22 8.61
CA GLY A 109 -6.87 -6.89 8.13
C GLY A 109 -7.25 -6.64 6.67
N PHE A 110 -7.39 -7.70 5.87
CA PHE A 110 -7.79 -7.58 4.46
C PHE A 110 -9.19 -6.97 4.28
N GLN A 111 -10.11 -7.22 5.19
CA GLN A 111 -11.47 -6.66 5.13
C GLN A 111 -11.50 -5.13 5.32
N THR A 112 -10.47 -4.56 5.91
CA THR A 112 -10.38 -3.12 6.24
C THR A 112 -9.58 -2.29 5.22
N LEU A 113 -9.12 -2.89 4.11
CA LEU A 113 -7.98 -2.40 3.32
C LEU A 113 -8.30 -1.73 2.02
N LEU A 114 -9.54 -1.43 1.84
CA LEU A 114 -9.91 -0.68 0.67
C LEU A 114 -9.47 0.78 0.83
N PRO A 115 -8.94 1.38 -0.25
CA PRO A 115 -8.71 2.81 -0.25
C PRO A 115 -9.97 3.50 0.26
N ALA A 116 -9.83 4.53 1.09
CA ALA A 116 -10.98 5.30 1.57
C ALA A 116 -11.84 5.86 0.43
N ASP A 117 -11.29 5.90 -0.77
CA ASP A 117 -11.91 6.40 -2.00
C ASP A 117 -12.32 5.28 -2.97
N ALA A 118 -11.98 4.01 -2.69
CA ALA A 118 -12.51 2.92 -3.48
C ALA A 118 -14.02 2.91 -3.30
N SER A 119 -14.76 2.91 -4.40
CA SER A 119 -16.20 2.74 -4.30
C SER A 119 -16.49 1.45 -3.53
N HIS A 120 -17.56 1.43 -2.74
CA HIS A 120 -17.96 0.19 -2.02
C HIS A 120 -18.10 -1.03 -2.95
N ALA A 121 -18.28 -0.78 -4.25
CA ALA A 121 -18.36 -1.81 -5.27
C ALA A 121 -16.99 -2.41 -5.62
N GLU A 122 -15.97 -1.56 -5.84
CA GLU A 122 -14.58 -2.01 -6.11
C GLU A 122 -14.02 -2.78 -4.92
N ALA A 123 -14.33 -2.28 -3.75
CA ALA A 123 -14.02 -2.87 -2.48
C ALA A 123 -14.52 -4.30 -2.36
N ARG A 124 -15.83 -4.47 -2.56
CA ARG A 124 -16.48 -5.78 -2.53
C ARG A 124 -15.96 -6.69 -3.63
N ARG A 125 -15.68 -6.14 -4.82
CA ARG A 125 -15.13 -6.91 -5.93
C ARG A 125 -13.74 -7.47 -5.60
N LEU A 126 -12.84 -6.65 -5.07
CA LEU A 126 -11.51 -7.11 -4.64
C LEU A 126 -11.61 -8.16 -3.53
N GLN A 127 -12.49 -7.93 -2.55
CA GLN A 127 -12.74 -8.87 -1.45
C GLN A 127 -13.27 -10.21 -1.96
N HIS A 128 -14.19 -10.19 -2.92
CA HIS A 128 -14.69 -11.38 -3.60
C HIS A 128 -13.56 -12.12 -4.33
N CYS A 129 -12.76 -11.43 -5.13
CA CYS A 129 -11.63 -12.03 -5.85
C CYS A 129 -10.59 -12.65 -4.92
N MET A 130 -10.29 -12.00 -3.79
CA MET A 130 -9.39 -12.52 -2.78
C MET A 130 -9.94 -13.78 -2.08
N ALA A 131 -11.24 -13.82 -1.82
CA ALA A 131 -11.88 -14.99 -1.19
C ALA A 131 -11.79 -16.26 -2.07
N HIS A 132 -11.66 -16.10 -3.39
CA HIS A 132 -11.51 -17.22 -4.34
C HIS A 132 -10.07 -17.68 -4.53
N LEU A 133 -9.08 -17.00 -3.94
CA LEU A 133 -7.71 -17.49 -3.94
C LEU A 133 -7.55 -18.70 -3.00
N PRO A 134 -6.72 -19.70 -3.36
CA PRO A 134 -6.25 -20.69 -2.41
C PRO A 134 -5.62 -20.04 -1.17
N SER A 135 -5.76 -20.66 -0.01
CA SER A 135 -5.32 -20.13 1.29
C SER A 135 -3.87 -19.66 1.27
N GLU A 136 -2.96 -20.47 0.74
CA GLU A 136 -1.53 -20.18 0.69
C GLU A 136 -1.21 -18.98 -0.22
N GLN A 137 -1.93 -18.85 -1.33
CA GLN A 137 -1.77 -17.72 -2.23
C GLN A 137 -2.28 -16.43 -1.60
N ARG A 138 -3.47 -16.48 -0.97
CA ARG A 138 -4.05 -15.35 -0.26
C ARG A 138 -3.16 -14.91 0.90
N GLN A 139 -2.65 -15.85 1.69
CA GLN A 139 -1.75 -15.59 2.80
C GLN A 139 -0.44 -14.96 2.32
N SER A 140 0.20 -15.51 1.26
CA SER A 140 1.43 -14.97 0.71
C SER A 140 1.28 -13.51 0.22
N ILE A 141 0.18 -13.20 -0.48
CA ILE A 141 -0.11 -11.82 -0.89
C ILE A 141 -0.36 -10.92 0.32
N SER A 142 -1.11 -11.40 1.31
CA SER A 142 -1.39 -10.64 2.52
C SER A 142 -0.12 -10.26 3.26
N LEU A 143 0.79 -11.21 3.47
CA LEU A 143 2.08 -10.97 4.12
C LEU A 143 2.95 -9.99 3.32
N ALA A 144 3.03 -10.16 2.00
CA ALA A 144 3.79 -9.26 1.13
C ALA A 144 3.23 -7.83 1.16
N TYR A 145 1.90 -7.69 1.07
CA TYR A 145 1.27 -6.38 0.93
C TYR A 145 1.10 -5.66 2.25
N TYR A 146 0.66 -6.34 3.31
CA TYR A 146 0.34 -5.69 4.60
C TYR A 146 1.49 -5.65 5.57
N ARG A 147 2.31 -6.69 5.57
CA ARG A 147 3.49 -6.75 6.42
C ARG A 147 4.76 -6.30 5.70
N GLY A 148 4.70 -6.12 4.38
CA GLY A 148 5.84 -5.74 3.57
C GLY A 148 6.98 -6.77 3.64
N LEU A 149 6.65 -8.05 3.88
CA LEU A 149 7.64 -9.10 3.92
C LEU A 149 8.19 -9.40 2.52
N SER A 150 9.48 -9.61 2.44
CA SER A 150 10.12 -10.14 1.23
C SER A 150 9.72 -11.59 0.97
N GLN A 151 9.94 -12.09 -0.23
CA GLN A 151 9.62 -13.48 -0.57
C GLN A 151 10.36 -14.49 0.30
N SER A 152 11.60 -14.19 0.67
CA SER A 152 12.41 -15.01 1.58
C SER A 152 11.85 -15.00 3.02
N GLU A 153 11.44 -13.83 3.53
CA GLU A 153 10.80 -13.73 4.86
C GLU A 153 9.46 -14.48 4.90
N ILE A 154 8.64 -14.40 3.82
CA ILE A 154 7.40 -15.16 3.70
C ILE A 154 7.68 -16.67 3.63
N ALA A 155 8.71 -17.08 2.89
CA ALA A 155 9.11 -18.48 2.79
C ALA A 155 9.49 -19.07 4.16
N LEU A 156 10.23 -18.31 4.95
CA LEU A 156 10.57 -18.67 6.33
C LEU A 156 9.32 -18.76 7.22
N SER A 157 8.46 -17.74 7.17
CA SER A 157 7.25 -17.69 8.03
C SER A 157 6.23 -18.77 7.70
N MET A 158 6.12 -19.17 6.44
CA MET A 158 5.21 -20.23 5.98
C MET A 158 5.88 -21.61 5.93
N SER A 159 7.15 -21.73 6.29
CA SER A 159 7.94 -22.98 6.20
C SER A 159 7.89 -23.60 4.79
N GLN A 160 8.04 -22.77 3.77
CA GLN A 160 7.97 -23.16 2.35
C GLN A 160 9.22 -22.71 1.58
N PRO A 161 9.58 -23.39 0.48
CA PRO A 161 10.64 -22.93 -0.41
C PRO A 161 10.30 -21.55 -1.01
N GLU A 162 11.30 -20.68 -1.16
CA GLU A 162 11.12 -19.33 -1.74
C GLU A 162 10.54 -19.38 -3.17
N GLY A 163 10.96 -20.36 -3.98
CA GLY A 163 10.42 -20.56 -5.33
C GLY A 163 8.92 -20.88 -5.33
N THR A 164 8.43 -21.59 -4.31
CA THR A 164 7.01 -21.87 -4.12
C THR A 164 6.23 -20.60 -3.79
N VAL A 165 6.71 -19.80 -2.84
CA VAL A 165 6.11 -18.52 -2.46
C VAL A 165 6.07 -17.55 -3.64
N LYS A 166 7.17 -17.43 -4.39
CA LYS A 166 7.22 -16.62 -5.61
C LYS A 166 6.17 -17.04 -6.64
N SER A 167 5.99 -18.35 -6.81
CA SER A 167 4.97 -18.92 -7.70
C SER A 167 3.55 -18.59 -7.20
N TRP A 168 3.28 -18.72 -5.90
CA TRP A 168 1.98 -18.38 -5.30
C TRP A 168 1.62 -16.92 -5.47
N ILE A 169 2.54 -16.01 -5.15
CA ILE A 169 2.33 -14.57 -5.33
C ILE A 169 2.04 -14.23 -6.80
N ARG A 170 2.81 -14.80 -7.73
CA ARG A 170 2.59 -14.56 -9.17
C ARG A 170 1.21 -15.03 -9.62
N ARG A 171 0.80 -16.26 -9.24
CA ARG A 171 -0.51 -16.82 -9.61
C ARG A 171 -1.65 -16.02 -9.00
N ALA A 172 -1.52 -15.63 -7.74
CA ALA A 172 -2.51 -14.82 -7.06
C ALA A 172 -2.68 -13.45 -7.73
N LEU A 173 -1.58 -12.77 -8.09
CA LEU A 173 -1.65 -11.50 -8.81
C LEU A 173 -2.29 -11.64 -10.20
N THR A 174 -1.99 -12.72 -10.92
CA THR A 174 -2.64 -13.02 -12.21
C THR A 174 -4.14 -13.21 -12.03
N HIS A 175 -4.54 -14.06 -11.08
CA HIS A 175 -5.96 -14.30 -10.78
C HIS A 175 -6.70 -13.01 -10.38
N LEU A 176 -6.10 -12.19 -9.50
CA LEU A 176 -6.69 -10.93 -9.08
C LEU A 176 -6.85 -9.96 -10.25
N ARG A 177 -5.84 -9.85 -11.13
CA ARG A 177 -5.90 -9.01 -12.32
C ARG A 177 -7.06 -9.42 -13.23
N GLU A 178 -7.19 -10.70 -13.54
CA GLU A 178 -8.25 -11.26 -14.37
C GLU A 178 -9.64 -11.06 -13.72
N CYS A 179 -9.75 -11.34 -12.42
CA CYS A 179 -10.99 -11.22 -11.67
C CYS A 179 -11.48 -9.76 -11.57
N ILE A 180 -10.57 -8.80 -11.43
CA ILE A 180 -10.89 -7.37 -11.33
C ILE A 180 -11.13 -6.77 -12.73
N GLY A 181 -10.65 -7.42 -13.79
CA GLY A 181 -10.79 -6.96 -15.17
C GLY A 181 -9.79 -5.88 -15.57
N LEU A 182 -8.53 -6.05 -15.12
CA LEU A 182 -7.36 -5.21 -15.47
C LEU A 182 -6.46 -5.93 -16.46
#